data_0187b8b1961636364f1fc206c8e1d769
#
_entry.id   0187b8b1961636364f1fc206c8e1d769
#
_cell.length_a   1.000
_cell.length_b   1.000
_cell.length_c   1.000
_cell.angle_alpha   90.00
_cell.angle_beta   90.00
_cell.angle_gamma   90.00
#
_symmetry.space_group_name_H-M   'P 1'
#
loop_
_entity.id
_entity.type
_entity.pdbx_description
1 polymer ?
#
loop_
_entity_poly.entity_id
_entity_poly.type
_entity_poly.pdbx_seq_one_letter_code
_entity_poly.pdbx_strand_id
1 'polypeptide(L)'
;MPNWALWTTIAIMLWIALAALVTRSIARISAIRREDKSPPGLGSDGTAEERPMIAPSAWAQRRSSTDLIRILVVDDDPGLRVLVRTTFEAAHLDVVEADGAASAARAIAGRRPDAIVLDVAMPGTDGVTFCRQLKTDPATQSIPVVLLTGDAVSDSAGREAGADGFLRKPFSPLALLASIDGLAVPRNSEVPQPQPHQQYAADEQLLLYAQDFRLLLELERGQRVLLEQAYRETAVALARALESKDGHTAAHCERVRRYATELAAAADPELLSQPGLEYGFILHDVGKIGIPDAVLAKPGPLSDNERRLLQTHPLLGQQMIGQAALLRGRGSEVVRSHHERWDGKGYPDRLARDDIPLGARIFAIADTLDAITSNRPYRVARSWEQAIAEITAHAGTQFDPGLVGLVREREEPLRRIYYELSAN
;
A
#
# COMPACT_ATOMS: atom_id res chain seq x y z
N MET A 1 34.04 1.98 -22.17
CA MET A 1 32.59 1.94 -22.41
C MET A 1 32.07 3.36 -22.25
N PRO A 2 31.31 3.93 -23.18
CA PRO A 2 30.82 5.30 -23.02
C PRO A 2 29.78 5.35 -21.90
N ASN A 3 29.85 6.36 -21.03
CA ASN A 3 29.01 6.53 -19.83
C ASN A 3 27.50 6.55 -20.10
N TRP A 4 27.06 6.83 -21.32
CA TRP A 4 25.64 6.85 -21.69
C TRP A 4 24.94 5.47 -21.55
N ALA A 5 25.67 4.38 -21.89
CA ALA A 5 25.11 3.03 -21.76
C ALA A 5 24.84 2.63 -20.30
N LEU A 6 25.63 3.11 -19.33
CA LEU A 6 25.42 2.89 -17.92
C LEU A 6 24.20 3.67 -17.41
N TRP A 7 24.06 4.92 -17.84
CA TRP A 7 22.95 5.79 -17.44
C TRP A 7 21.63 5.33 -18.05
N THR A 8 21.62 4.86 -19.31
CA THR A 8 20.40 4.26 -19.91
C THR A 8 20.00 2.98 -19.20
N THR A 9 20.96 2.13 -18.79
CA THR A 9 20.65 0.91 -18.03
C THR A 9 20.08 1.24 -16.64
N ILE A 10 20.63 2.23 -15.95
CA ILE A 10 20.13 2.69 -14.66
C ILE A 10 18.73 3.31 -14.80
N ALA A 11 18.49 4.12 -15.82
CA ALA A 11 17.18 4.71 -16.11
C ALA A 11 16.14 3.63 -16.41
N ILE A 12 16.49 2.60 -17.19
CA ILE A 12 15.61 1.46 -17.48
C ILE A 12 15.33 0.65 -16.22
N MET A 13 16.32 0.39 -15.38
CA MET A 13 16.13 -0.35 -14.12
C MET A 13 15.25 0.42 -13.12
N LEU A 14 15.47 1.70 -12.96
CA LEU A 14 14.63 2.59 -12.14
C LEU A 14 13.20 2.62 -12.68
N TRP A 15 13.05 2.59 -14.00
CA TRP A 15 11.76 2.63 -14.67
C TRP A 15 10.98 1.32 -14.56
N ILE A 16 11.65 0.16 -14.65
CA ILE A 16 11.05 -1.16 -14.37
C ILE A 16 10.54 -1.23 -12.92
N ALA A 17 11.31 -0.69 -11.97
CA ALA A 17 10.89 -0.59 -10.58
C ALA A 17 9.65 0.31 -10.42
N LEU A 18 9.58 1.44 -11.13
CA LEU A 18 8.43 2.34 -11.15
C LEU A 18 7.19 1.67 -11.75
N ALA A 19 7.34 1.02 -12.89
CA ALA A 19 6.26 0.32 -13.56
C ALA A 19 5.63 -0.73 -12.62
N ALA A 20 6.46 -1.51 -11.92
CA ALA A 20 6.01 -2.47 -10.93
C ALA A 20 5.28 -1.82 -9.75
N LEU A 21 5.70 -0.62 -9.34
CA LEU A 21 5.13 0.14 -8.22
C LEU A 21 3.75 0.71 -8.57
N VAL A 22 3.64 1.40 -9.72
CA VAL A 22 2.38 1.96 -10.25
C VAL A 22 1.36 0.85 -10.49
N THR A 23 1.81 -0.26 -11.05
CA THR A 23 0.98 -1.46 -11.28
C THR A 23 0.37 -2.00 -9.99
N ARG A 24 1.18 -2.13 -8.93
CA ARG A 24 0.68 -2.59 -7.62
C ARG A 24 -0.31 -1.62 -7.00
N SER A 25 -0.07 -0.31 -7.13
CA SER A 25 -0.95 0.72 -6.58
C SER A 25 -2.31 0.75 -7.30
N ILE A 26 -2.33 0.68 -8.64
CA ILE A 26 -3.56 0.64 -9.45
C ILE A 26 -4.35 -0.65 -9.19
N ALA A 27 -3.68 -1.81 -9.13
CA ALA A 27 -4.32 -3.09 -8.84
C ALA A 27 -4.96 -3.12 -7.44
N ARG A 28 -4.32 -2.52 -6.43
CA ARG A 28 -4.88 -2.38 -5.07
C ARG A 28 -6.10 -1.47 -5.03
N ILE A 29 -6.07 -0.32 -5.69
CA ILE A 29 -7.22 0.60 -5.79
C ILE A 29 -8.41 -0.09 -6.46
N SER A 30 -8.15 -0.88 -7.50
CA SER A 30 -9.19 -1.67 -8.19
C SER A 30 -9.75 -2.81 -7.32
N ALA A 31 -8.95 -3.40 -6.43
CA ALA A 31 -9.40 -4.44 -5.49
C ALA A 31 -10.30 -3.87 -4.40
N ILE A 32 -9.93 -2.73 -3.80
CA ILE A 32 -10.71 -2.04 -2.76
C ILE A 32 -12.09 -1.60 -3.30
N ARG A 33 -12.17 -1.16 -4.55
CA ARG A 33 -13.46 -0.79 -5.19
C ARG A 33 -14.39 -1.96 -5.50
N ARG A 34 -13.91 -3.20 -5.55
CA ARG A 34 -14.77 -4.37 -5.79
C ARG A 34 -15.52 -4.84 -4.54
N GLU A 35 -15.07 -4.47 -3.37
CA GLU A 35 -15.71 -4.84 -2.09
C GLU A 35 -16.77 -3.84 -1.62
N ASP A 36 -16.80 -2.62 -2.18
CA ASP A 36 -17.75 -1.58 -1.77
C ASP A 36 -19.03 -1.57 -2.64
N LYS A 37 -19.79 -2.67 -2.56
CA LYS A 37 -21.19 -2.73 -2.99
C LYS A 37 -22.06 -2.96 -1.77
N SER A 38 -22.42 -1.88 -1.08
CA SER A 38 -23.52 -1.86 -0.09
C SER A 38 -24.10 -0.46 0.10
N PRO A 39 -25.31 -0.33 0.63
CA PRO A 39 -26.39 0.45 0.02
C PRO A 39 -26.49 1.89 0.55
N PRO A 40 -27.47 2.69 0.06
CA PRO A 40 -27.43 4.15 0.17
C PRO A 40 -28.10 4.66 1.45
N GLY A 41 -27.65 5.81 1.89
CA GLY A 41 -28.43 6.69 2.75
C GLY A 41 -27.64 7.24 3.93
N LEU A 42 -27.24 8.47 3.80
CA LEU A 42 -27.50 9.59 4.72
C LEU A 42 -26.71 10.80 4.24
N GLY A 43 -27.44 11.89 3.99
CA GLY A 43 -26.90 13.13 3.47
C GLY A 43 -26.24 13.99 4.55
N SER A 44 -25.47 14.92 4.09
CA SER A 44 -25.52 16.36 4.31
C SER A 44 -24.16 17.02 4.45
N ASP A 45 -24.03 18.07 3.69
CA ASP A 45 -23.33 19.35 3.92
C ASP A 45 -22.00 19.37 4.70
N GLY A 46 -20.97 19.77 3.95
CA GLY A 46 -19.71 20.22 4.50
C GLY A 46 -18.69 20.47 3.39
N THR A 47 -18.57 21.71 2.94
CA THR A 47 -17.59 22.20 1.98
C THR A 47 -16.16 21.90 2.44
N ALA A 48 -15.54 20.88 1.84
CA ALA A 48 -14.11 20.67 1.86
C ALA A 48 -13.58 20.80 0.44
N GLU A 49 -12.58 21.62 0.21
CA GLU A 49 -11.89 21.78 -1.07
C GLU A 49 -11.43 20.42 -1.59
N GLU A 50 -12.06 19.93 -2.65
CA GLU A 50 -11.69 18.71 -3.35
C GLU A 50 -10.36 18.92 -4.06
N ARG A 51 -9.29 18.31 -3.54
CA ARG A 51 -8.09 18.04 -4.34
C ARG A 51 -8.46 17.02 -5.40
N PRO A 52 -8.02 17.18 -6.67
CA PRO A 52 -8.39 16.28 -7.74
C PRO A 52 -7.85 14.87 -7.48
N MET A 53 -8.74 13.95 -7.13
CA MET A 53 -8.47 12.52 -7.21
C MET A 53 -8.33 12.15 -8.68
N ILE A 54 -7.26 11.45 -9.05
CA ILE A 54 -7.10 10.86 -10.38
C ILE A 54 -8.25 9.86 -10.56
N ALA A 55 -9.24 10.22 -11.37
CA ALA A 55 -10.34 9.34 -11.70
C ALA A 55 -9.81 8.07 -12.40
N PRO A 56 -10.43 6.88 -12.20
CA PRO A 56 -10.06 5.70 -12.97
C PRO A 56 -10.27 5.97 -14.46
N SER A 57 -9.30 5.52 -15.28
CA SER A 57 -9.32 5.76 -16.72
C SER A 57 -10.64 5.36 -17.35
N ALA A 58 -11.14 6.16 -18.29
CA ALA A 58 -12.39 5.89 -18.99
C ALA A 58 -12.38 4.53 -19.71
N TRP A 59 -11.20 3.97 -19.99
CA TRP A 59 -10.98 2.63 -20.51
C TRP A 59 -11.28 1.54 -19.47
N ALA A 60 -11.06 1.79 -18.18
CA ALA A 60 -11.39 0.86 -17.12
C ALA A 60 -12.90 0.59 -17.00
N GLN A 61 -13.74 1.53 -17.44
CA GLN A 61 -15.19 1.40 -17.43
C GLN A 61 -15.72 0.59 -18.62
N ARG A 62 -14.97 0.44 -19.72
CA ARG A 62 -15.33 -0.36 -20.88
C ARG A 62 -14.99 -1.84 -20.76
N ARG A 63 -14.32 -2.26 -19.68
CA ARG A 63 -13.95 -3.66 -19.43
C ARG A 63 -15.18 -4.48 -19.02
N SER A 64 -15.92 -4.98 -19.98
CA SER A 64 -16.79 -6.15 -19.81
C SER A 64 -16.22 -7.41 -20.48
N SER A 65 -15.03 -7.33 -21.11
CA SER A 65 -14.35 -8.45 -21.77
C SER A 65 -12.94 -8.65 -21.23
N THR A 66 -12.43 -9.87 -21.32
CA THR A 66 -11.11 -10.34 -20.89
C THR A 66 -9.95 -9.79 -21.74
N ASP A 67 -10.20 -9.03 -22.78
CA ASP A 67 -9.16 -8.52 -23.68
C ASP A 67 -8.54 -7.21 -23.17
N LEU A 68 -7.20 -7.16 -23.18
CA LEU A 68 -6.43 -5.96 -22.90
C LEU A 68 -6.61 -4.94 -24.05
N ILE A 69 -6.68 -3.66 -23.71
CA ILE A 69 -6.70 -2.56 -24.68
C ILE A 69 -5.36 -2.54 -25.40
N ARG A 70 -5.38 -2.56 -26.72
CA ARG A 70 -4.19 -2.62 -27.56
C ARG A 70 -3.84 -1.25 -28.12
N ILE A 71 -2.62 -0.80 -27.83
CA ILE A 71 -2.05 0.46 -28.35
C ILE A 71 -0.94 0.14 -29.36
N LEU A 72 -1.01 0.76 -30.53
CA LEU A 72 0.07 0.74 -31.51
C LEU A 72 0.95 1.99 -31.35
N VAL A 73 2.22 1.80 -31.08
CA VAL A 73 3.22 2.86 -30.95
C VAL A 73 4.06 2.90 -32.20
N VAL A 74 4.08 4.03 -32.90
CA VAL A 74 4.80 4.23 -34.17
C VAL A 74 5.78 5.38 -34.00
N ASP A 75 7.05 5.11 -33.98
CA ASP A 75 8.14 6.08 -33.85
C ASP A 75 9.42 5.44 -34.40
N ASP A 76 10.29 6.18 -35.07
CA ASP A 76 11.54 5.65 -35.61
C ASP A 76 12.66 5.57 -34.55
N ASP A 77 12.55 6.35 -33.45
CA ASP A 77 13.49 6.28 -32.33
C ASP A 77 13.21 5.04 -31.45
N PRO A 78 14.13 4.05 -31.42
CA PRO A 78 13.96 2.85 -30.61
C PRO A 78 13.96 3.15 -29.10
N GLY A 79 14.65 4.21 -28.65
CA GLY A 79 14.66 4.61 -27.23
C GLY A 79 13.29 5.13 -26.80
N LEU A 80 12.67 5.97 -27.61
CA LEU A 80 11.35 6.51 -27.33
C LEU A 80 10.27 5.42 -27.41
N ARG A 81 10.36 4.48 -28.37
CA ARG A 81 9.44 3.33 -28.42
C ARG A 81 9.48 2.51 -27.12
N VAL A 82 10.70 2.18 -26.64
CA VAL A 82 10.86 1.46 -25.36
C VAL A 82 10.23 2.24 -24.21
N LEU A 83 10.44 3.55 -24.15
CA LEU A 83 9.92 4.41 -23.09
C LEU A 83 8.39 4.45 -23.08
N VAL A 84 7.78 4.66 -24.26
CA VAL A 84 6.32 4.70 -24.44
C VAL A 84 5.69 3.33 -24.16
N ARG A 85 6.30 2.26 -24.69
CA ARG A 85 5.86 0.88 -24.43
C ARG A 85 5.83 0.60 -22.93
N THR A 86 6.93 0.87 -22.24
CA THR A 86 7.03 0.59 -20.80
C THR A 86 5.99 1.39 -20.00
N THR A 87 5.69 2.63 -20.42
CA THR A 87 4.62 3.45 -19.81
C THR A 87 3.26 2.78 -19.93
N PHE A 88 2.92 2.27 -21.10
CA PHE A 88 1.64 1.64 -21.35
C PHE A 88 1.52 0.24 -20.72
N GLU A 89 2.58 -0.57 -20.78
CA GLU A 89 2.63 -1.87 -20.13
C GLU A 89 2.45 -1.73 -18.60
N ALA A 90 3.03 -0.68 -18.01
CA ALA A 90 2.81 -0.35 -16.59
C ALA A 90 1.36 -0.01 -16.26
N ALA A 91 0.63 0.54 -17.24
CA ALA A 91 -0.81 0.80 -17.12
C ALA A 91 -1.69 -0.41 -17.53
N HIS A 92 -1.11 -1.60 -17.70
CA HIS A 92 -1.78 -2.83 -18.14
C HIS A 92 -2.43 -2.75 -19.52
N LEU A 93 -1.79 -2.05 -20.46
CA LEU A 93 -2.18 -1.99 -21.86
C LEU A 93 -1.32 -2.97 -22.68
N ASP A 94 -1.90 -3.55 -23.74
CA ASP A 94 -1.18 -4.39 -24.70
C ASP A 94 -0.52 -3.47 -25.75
N VAL A 95 0.80 -3.54 -25.92
CA VAL A 95 1.55 -2.61 -26.77
C VAL A 95 2.16 -3.35 -27.95
N VAL A 96 1.94 -2.79 -29.15
CA VAL A 96 2.59 -3.20 -30.39
C VAL A 96 3.45 -2.06 -30.89
N GLU A 97 4.69 -2.36 -31.28
CA GLU A 97 5.63 -1.36 -31.78
C GLU A 97 5.75 -1.42 -33.31
N ALA A 98 5.94 -0.26 -33.93
CA ALA A 98 6.30 -0.10 -35.31
C ALA A 98 7.36 1.00 -35.47
N ASP A 99 8.30 0.80 -36.35
CA ASP A 99 9.42 1.70 -36.63
C ASP A 99 9.13 2.73 -37.76
N GLY A 100 7.90 2.73 -38.28
CA GLY A 100 7.47 3.64 -39.32
C GLY A 100 6.11 3.22 -39.91
N ALA A 101 5.63 3.99 -40.91
CA ALA A 101 4.31 3.82 -41.51
C ALA A 101 4.08 2.42 -42.13
N ALA A 102 5.10 1.86 -42.79
CA ALA A 102 4.95 0.56 -43.44
C ALA A 102 4.83 -0.61 -42.45
N SER A 103 5.58 -0.61 -41.38
CA SER A 103 5.44 -1.62 -40.30
C SER A 103 4.15 -1.40 -39.52
N ALA A 104 3.71 -0.16 -39.27
CA ALA A 104 2.45 0.16 -38.68
C ALA A 104 1.25 -0.35 -39.49
N ALA A 105 1.27 -0.16 -40.82
CA ALA A 105 0.23 -0.69 -41.70
C ALA A 105 0.11 -2.23 -41.64
N ARG A 106 1.24 -2.95 -41.58
CA ARG A 106 1.25 -4.41 -41.39
C ARG A 106 0.67 -4.81 -40.03
N ALA A 107 1.04 -4.10 -38.97
CA ALA A 107 0.52 -4.37 -37.63
C ALA A 107 -1.00 -4.20 -37.56
N ILE A 108 -1.54 -3.13 -38.15
CA ILE A 108 -2.97 -2.83 -38.23
C ILE A 108 -3.72 -3.92 -39.03
N ALA A 109 -3.17 -4.35 -40.16
CA ALA A 109 -3.74 -5.42 -40.99
C ALA A 109 -3.77 -6.77 -40.27
N GLY A 110 -2.80 -7.08 -39.41
CA GLY A 110 -2.74 -8.29 -38.63
C GLY A 110 -3.79 -8.32 -37.51
N ARG A 111 -3.83 -7.29 -36.70
CA ARG A 111 -4.85 -7.12 -35.64
C ARG A 111 -5.04 -5.63 -35.35
N ARG A 112 -6.28 -5.18 -35.48
CA ARG A 112 -6.65 -3.78 -35.29
C ARG A 112 -6.34 -3.30 -33.86
N PRO A 113 -5.61 -2.18 -33.67
CA PRO A 113 -5.41 -1.55 -32.38
C PRO A 113 -6.63 -0.73 -31.94
N ASP A 114 -6.75 -0.50 -30.65
CA ASP A 114 -7.80 0.36 -30.05
C ASP A 114 -7.42 1.84 -30.14
N ALA A 115 -6.11 2.17 -30.14
CA ALA A 115 -5.59 3.52 -30.39
C ALA A 115 -4.17 3.45 -30.99
N ILE A 116 -3.75 4.53 -31.63
CA ILE A 116 -2.42 4.68 -32.23
C ILE A 116 -1.75 5.91 -31.63
N VAL A 117 -0.50 5.75 -31.16
CA VAL A 117 0.42 6.84 -30.84
C VAL A 117 1.42 6.92 -31.97
N LEU A 118 1.50 8.04 -32.65
CA LEU A 118 2.20 8.19 -33.92
C LEU A 118 3.13 9.40 -33.90
N ASP A 119 4.42 9.16 -34.07
CA ASP A 119 5.36 10.24 -34.27
C ASP A 119 5.17 10.95 -35.63
N VAL A 120 5.32 12.27 -35.62
CA VAL A 120 5.23 13.11 -36.82
C VAL A 120 6.52 13.03 -37.65
N ALA A 121 7.67 13.01 -37.00
CA ALA A 121 8.97 13.19 -37.65
C ALA A 121 9.63 11.86 -38.04
N MET A 122 8.97 11.04 -38.83
CA MET A 122 9.48 9.74 -39.25
C MET A 122 10.10 9.78 -40.66
N PRO A 123 11.14 9.00 -40.96
CA PRO A 123 11.72 8.88 -42.29
C PRO A 123 10.74 8.21 -43.27
N GLY A 124 10.73 8.71 -44.52
CA GLY A 124 9.88 8.18 -45.60
C GLY A 124 8.49 8.81 -45.57
N THR A 125 7.48 8.10 -45.05
CA THR A 125 6.11 8.65 -44.85
C THR A 125 6.04 9.28 -43.47
N ASP A 126 5.89 10.62 -43.41
CA ASP A 126 5.73 11.33 -42.16
C ASP A 126 4.39 10.99 -41.47
N GLY A 127 4.33 11.23 -40.14
CA GLY A 127 3.18 10.83 -39.34
C GLY A 127 1.89 11.58 -39.68
N VAL A 128 1.95 12.84 -40.15
CA VAL A 128 0.78 13.61 -40.56
C VAL A 128 0.17 13.01 -41.84
N THR A 129 1.01 12.67 -42.79
CA THR A 129 0.59 11.99 -44.02
C THR A 129 0.04 10.63 -43.77
N PHE A 130 0.64 9.85 -42.87
CA PHE A 130 0.13 8.54 -42.46
C PHE A 130 -1.18 8.65 -41.69
N CYS A 131 -1.30 9.62 -40.79
CA CYS A 131 -2.56 9.91 -40.08
C CYS A 131 -3.71 10.20 -41.07
N ARG A 132 -3.46 11.05 -42.08
CA ARG A 132 -4.47 11.35 -43.11
C ARG A 132 -4.89 10.10 -43.88
N GLN A 133 -3.94 9.21 -44.22
CA GLN A 133 -4.25 7.94 -44.85
C GLN A 133 -5.18 7.08 -43.97
N LEU A 134 -4.83 6.94 -42.68
CA LEU A 134 -5.63 6.18 -41.73
C LEU A 134 -7.05 6.76 -41.56
N LYS A 135 -7.18 8.09 -41.56
CA LYS A 135 -8.47 8.77 -41.37
C LYS A 135 -9.35 8.83 -42.63
N THR A 136 -8.73 8.58 -43.79
CA THR A 136 -9.45 8.50 -45.09
C THR A 136 -9.92 7.07 -45.39
N ASP A 137 -9.25 6.06 -44.92
CA ASP A 137 -9.62 4.65 -45.13
C ASP A 137 -10.78 4.23 -44.21
N PRO A 138 -11.93 3.77 -44.78
CA PRO A 138 -13.08 3.31 -44.01
C PRO A 138 -12.77 2.21 -42.98
N ALA A 139 -11.74 1.40 -43.22
CA ALA A 139 -11.34 0.31 -42.30
C ALA A 139 -10.62 0.83 -41.05
N THR A 140 -9.93 1.97 -41.13
CA THR A 140 -9.08 2.50 -40.07
C THR A 140 -9.51 3.87 -39.53
N GLN A 141 -10.39 4.62 -40.23
CA GLN A 141 -10.78 6.00 -39.88
C GLN A 141 -11.31 6.16 -38.46
N SER A 142 -11.89 5.11 -37.88
CA SER A 142 -12.47 5.15 -36.53
C SER A 142 -11.43 4.79 -35.43
N ILE A 143 -10.18 4.46 -35.80
CA ILE A 143 -9.12 4.26 -34.80
C ILE A 143 -8.66 5.63 -34.31
N PRO A 144 -8.71 5.91 -32.99
CA PRO A 144 -8.15 7.14 -32.44
C PRO A 144 -6.65 7.23 -32.67
N VAL A 145 -6.17 8.41 -33.07
CA VAL A 145 -4.75 8.70 -33.33
C VAL A 145 -4.30 9.88 -32.50
N VAL A 146 -3.27 9.69 -31.67
CA VAL A 146 -2.53 10.74 -30.97
C VAL A 146 -1.22 10.97 -31.71
N LEU A 147 -0.98 12.19 -32.15
CA LEU A 147 0.28 12.59 -32.78
C LEU A 147 1.29 13.06 -31.72
N LEU A 148 2.52 12.57 -31.81
CA LEU A 148 3.65 13.08 -31.06
C LEU A 148 4.33 14.16 -31.93
N THR A 149 4.32 15.41 -31.47
CA THR A 149 4.78 16.55 -32.28
C THR A 149 5.98 17.26 -31.65
N GLY A 150 6.89 17.79 -32.47
CA GLY A 150 8.00 18.62 -32.00
C GLY A 150 7.68 20.12 -31.99
N ASP A 151 6.69 20.57 -32.78
CA ASP A 151 6.39 21.98 -32.99
C ASP A 151 4.90 22.28 -33.25
N ALA A 152 4.53 23.56 -33.22
CA ALA A 152 3.15 24.02 -33.40
C ALA A 152 2.63 23.93 -34.85
N VAL A 153 3.52 23.89 -35.84
CA VAL A 153 3.15 23.77 -37.26
C VAL A 153 2.63 22.35 -37.50
N SER A 154 3.29 21.36 -36.92
CA SER A 154 2.89 19.97 -36.97
C SER A 154 1.53 19.75 -36.31
N ASP A 155 1.18 20.49 -35.24
CA ASP A 155 -0.12 20.43 -34.58
C ASP A 155 -1.26 20.89 -35.53
N SER A 156 -1.08 21.95 -36.32
CA SER A 156 -2.04 22.44 -37.28
C SER A 156 -2.28 21.45 -38.42
N ALA A 157 -1.21 20.96 -39.02
CA ALA A 157 -1.26 19.98 -40.11
C ALA A 157 -1.88 18.64 -39.65
N GLY A 158 -1.63 18.24 -38.41
CA GLY A 158 -2.19 17.05 -37.82
C GLY A 158 -3.68 17.16 -37.57
N ARG A 159 -4.20 18.33 -37.15
CA ARG A 159 -5.66 18.60 -37.03
C ARG A 159 -6.35 18.48 -38.39
N GLU A 160 -5.75 19.05 -39.44
CA GLU A 160 -6.26 18.93 -40.80
C GLU A 160 -6.23 17.49 -41.32
N ALA A 161 -5.27 16.68 -40.85
CA ALA A 161 -5.18 15.26 -41.14
C ALA A 161 -6.21 14.41 -40.36
N GLY A 162 -6.92 14.99 -39.39
CA GLY A 162 -7.98 14.33 -38.63
C GLY A 162 -7.49 13.62 -37.36
N ALA A 163 -6.32 13.96 -36.82
CA ALA A 163 -5.84 13.42 -35.56
C ALA A 163 -6.79 13.75 -34.40
N ASP A 164 -6.94 12.80 -33.46
CA ASP A 164 -7.86 12.91 -32.32
C ASP A 164 -7.20 13.54 -31.10
N GLY A 165 -5.88 13.49 -31.01
CA GLY A 165 -5.10 14.07 -29.93
C GLY A 165 -3.69 14.45 -30.36
N PHE A 166 -3.05 15.30 -29.54
CA PHE A 166 -1.69 15.79 -29.76
C PHE A 166 -0.95 15.76 -28.45
N LEU A 167 0.31 15.32 -28.52
CA LEU A 167 1.23 15.37 -27.38
C LEU A 167 2.56 15.91 -27.87
N ARG A 168 3.00 17.01 -27.27
CA ARG A 168 4.24 17.68 -27.68
C ARG A 168 5.44 17.05 -26.98
N LYS A 169 6.49 16.78 -27.78
CA LYS A 169 7.81 16.38 -27.27
C LYS A 169 8.55 17.61 -26.69
N PRO A 170 9.15 17.52 -25.49
CA PRO A 170 9.14 16.35 -24.59
C PRO A 170 7.82 16.24 -23.80
N PHE A 171 7.43 15.01 -23.48
CA PHE A 171 6.22 14.73 -22.71
C PHE A 171 6.51 13.84 -21.51
N SER A 172 5.69 13.96 -20.47
CA SER A 172 5.77 13.09 -19.32
C SER A 172 4.94 11.80 -19.49
N PRO A 173 5.27 10.69 -18.77
CA PRO A 173 4.45 9.49 -18.73
C PRO A 173 3.00 9.77 -18.38
N LEU A 174 2.76 10.66 -17.42
CA LEU A 174 1.39 11.04 -17.00
C LEU A 174 0.64 11.78 -18.09
N ALA A 175 1.31 12.69 -18.82
CA ALA A 175 0.73 13.40 -19.95
C ALA A 175 0.37 12.43 -21.09
N LEU A 176 1.24 11.43 -21.36
CA LEU A 176 0.99 10.40 -22.36
C LEU A 176 -0.23 9.54 -22.00
N LEU A 177 -0.32 9.06 -20.77
CA LEU A 177 -1.47 8.29 -20.27
C LEU A 177 -2.76 9.12 -20.32
N ALA A 178 -2.71 10.39 -19.88
CA ALA A 178 -3.86 11.29 -19.91
C ALA A 178 -4.33 11.56 -21.35
N SER A 179 -3.43 11.64 -22.33
CA SER A 179 -3.79 11.84 -23.73
C SER A 179 -4.58 10.66 -24.31
N ILE A 180 -4.23 9.44 -23.93
CA ILE A 180 -4.94 8.22 -24.32
C ILE A 180 -6.29 8.15 -23.59
N ASP A 181 -6.32 8.42 -22.28
CA ASP A 181 -7.56 8.44 -21.50
C ASP A 181 -8.57 9.48 -22.03
N GLY A 182 -8.09 10.64 -22.47
CA GLY A 182 -8.90 11.70 -23.09
C GLY A 182 -9.62 11.28 -24.39
N LEU A 183 -9.08 10.30 -25.13
CA LEU A 183 -9.71 9.75 -26.31
C LEU A 183 -10.96 8.91 -26.01
N ALA A 184 -11.12 8.45 -24.79
CA ALA A 184 -12.24 7.62 -24.34
C ALA A 184 -13.47 8.43 -23.89
N VAL A 185 -13.34 9.75 -23.70
CA VAL A 185 -14.40 10.66 -23.24
C VAL A 185 -15.04 11.36 -24.47
N PRO A 186 -16.38 11.48 -24.57
CA PRO A 186 -17.03 12.25 -25.64
C PRO A 186 -16.58 13.72 -25.63
N ARG A 187 -16.35 14.30 -26.80
CA ARG A 187 -15.71 15.60 -27.08
C ARG A 187 -16.44 16.86 -26.55
N ASN A 188 -16.99 16.88 -25.34
CA ASN A 188 -17.66 18.06 -24.78
C ASN A 188 -16.91 18.76 -23.63
N SER A 189 -15.67 18.43 -23.39
CA SER A 189 -14.86 19.09 -22.36
C SER A 189 -13.63 19.72 -23.01
N GLU A 190 -13.49 21.03 -22.90
CA GLU A 190 -12.26 21.76 -23.29
C GLU A 190 -11.12 21.28 -22.38
N VAL A 191 -10.19 20.52 -22.95
CA VAL A 191 -8.93 20.19 -22.27
C VAL A 191 -8.05 21.44 -22.26
N PRO A 192 -7.51 21.90 -21.11
CA PRO A 192 -6.62 23.04 -21.06
C PRO A 192 -5.41 22.82 -21.95
N GLN A 193 -5.18 23.71 -22.92
CA GLN A 193 -4.05 23.62 -23.82
C GLN A 193 -2.76 24.04 -23.09
N PRO A 194 -1.70 23.22 -23.10
CA PRO A 194 -0.38 23.67 -22.65
C PRO A 194 0.17 24.76 -23.58
N GLN A 195 0.79 25.76 -22.98
CA GLN A 195 1.38 26.92 -23.67
C GLN A 195 2.55 26.52 -24.60
N PRO A 196 2.82 27.27 -25.69
CA PRO A 196 3.84 26.91 -26.66
C PRO A 196 5.24 27.34 -26.21
N HIS A 197 6.18 26.41 -26.04
CA HIS A 197 7.62 26.73 -25.95
C HIS A 197 8.54 25.60 -26.45
N GLN A 198 9.47 26.03 -27.29
CA GLN A 198 10.86 25.57 -27.61
C GLN A 198 11.15 24.06 -27.86
N GLN A 199 12.03 23.83 -28.84
CA GLN A 199 12.74 22.57 -29.07
C GLN A 199 13.54 22.18 -27.83
N TYR A 200 13.23 21.04 -27.25
CA TYR A 200 13.87 20.52 -26.06
C TYR A 200 14.84 19.39 -26.42
N ALA A 201 15.99 19.36 -25.74
CA ALA A 201 16.98 18.31 -25.87
C ALA A 201 16.54 17.03 -25.15
N ALA A 202 17.14 15.88 -25.48
CA ALA A 202 16.87 14.59 -24.83
C ALA A 202 16.99 14.64 -23.30
N ASP A 203 17.82 15.53 -22.76
CA ASP A 203 18.00 15.76 -21.33
C ASP A 203 16.74 16.31 -20.64
N GLU A 204 15.93 17.11 -21.35
CA GLU A 204 14.68 17.66 -20.79
C GLU A 204 13.55 16.64 -20.75
N GLN A 205 13.50 15.72 -21.73
CA GLN A 205 12.60 14.57 -21.68
C GLN A 205 12.88 13.72 -20.45
N LEU A 206 14.15 13.46 -20.14
CA LEU A 206 14.56 12.70 -18.96
C LEU A 206 14.22 13.45 -17.67
N LEU A 207 14.35 14.77 -17.64
CA LEU A 207 14.01 15.60 -16.49
C LEU A 207 12.51 15.54 -16.16
N LEU A 208 11.63 15.61 -17.15
CA LEU A 208 10.18 15.48 -16.97
C LEU A 208 9.81 14.10 -16.41
N TYR A 209 10.43 13.03 -16.93
CA TYR A 209 10.24 11.69 -16.40
C TYR A 209 10.69 11.57 -14.95
N ALA A 210 11.83 12.19 -14.59
CA ALA A 210 12.32 12.19 -13.22
C ALA A 210 11.40 12.97 -12.25
N GLN A 211 10.82 14.07 -12.72
CA GLN A 211 9.86 14.86 -11.93
C GLN A 211 8.56 14.07 -11.65
N ASP A 212 7.97 13.46 -12.68
CA ASP A 212 6.77 12.63 -12.53
C ASP A 212 7.05 11.42 -11.63
N PHE A 213 8.22 10.80 -11.78
CA PHE A 213 8.67 9.71 -10.91
C PHE A 213 8.69 10.13 -9.43
N ARG A 214 9.28 11.28 -9.16
CA ARG A 214 9.33 11.83 -7.80
C ARG A 214 7.93 12.07 -7.24
N LEU A 215 7.05 12.67 -8.03
CA LEU A 215 5.65 12.92 -7.64
C LEU A 215 4.91 11.62 -7.33
N LEU A 216 5.06 10.60 -8.18
CA LEU A 216 4.44 9.29 -7.97
C LEU A 216 4.94 8.60 -6.71
N LEU A 217 6.26 8.68 -6.43
CA LEU A 217 6.83 8.16 -5.18
C LEU A 217 6.30 8.89 -3.94
N GLU A 218 6.13 10.20 -4.01
CA GLU A 218 5.56 10.99 -2.91
C GLU A 218 4.09 10.64 -2.68
N LEU A 219 3.31 10.46 -3.73
CA LEU A 219 1.91 10.03 -3.66
C LEU A 219 1.79 8.62 -3.07
N GLU A 220 2.61 7.66 -3.53
CA GLU A 220 2.60 6.30 -2.99
C GLU A 220 2.96 6.27 -1.51
N ARG A 221 4.00 7.01 -1.12
CA ARG A 221 4.38 7.14 0.29
C ARG A 221 3.24 7.72 1.13
N GLY A 222 2.58 8.76 0.62
CA GLY A 222 1.42 9.36 1.28
C GLY A 222 0.27 8.38 1.45
N GLN A 223 -0.07 7.65 0.39
CA GLN A 223 -1.13 6.62 0.43
C GLN A 223 -0.79 5.48 1.39
N ARG A 224 0.47 5.05 1.41
CA ARG A 224 0.93 3.99 2.32
C ARG A 224 0.79 4.43 3.77
N VAL A 225 1.21 5.64 4.12
CA VAL A 225 1.08 6.19 5.48
C VAL A 225 -0.38 6.26 5.90
N LEU A 226 -1.27 6.77 5.04
CA LEU A 226 -2.71 6.84 5.32
C LEU A 226 -3.32 5.45 5.53
N LEU A 227 -2.93 4.49 4.71
CA LEU A 227 -3.42 3.11 4.82
C LEU A 227 -2.94 2.44 6.11
N GLU A 228 -1.67 2.59 6.45
CA GLU A 228 -1.10 2.10 7.71
C GLU A 228 -1.80 2.72 8.92
N GLN A 229 -2.09 4.02 8.87
CA GLN A 229 -2.85 4.70 9.92
C GLN A 229 -4.28 4.16 10.03
N ALA A 230 -5.01 4.01 8.93
CA ALA A 230 -6.37 3.47 8.91
C ALA A 230 -6.42 2.03 9.46
N TYR A 231 -5.47 1.18 9.10
CA TYR A 231 -5.36 -0.17 9.67
C TYR A 231 -5.10 -0.14 11.17
N ARG A 232 -4.20 0.73 11.63
CA ARG A 232 -3.92 0.89 13.06
C ARG A 232 -5.15 1.34 13.84
N GLU A 233 -5.85 2.37 13.36
CA GLU A 233 -7.07 2.87 13.99
C GLU A 233 -8.15 1.79 14.06
N THR A 234 -8.31 1.01 12.99
CA THR A 234 -9.25 -0.11 12.95
C THR A 234 -8.88 -1.20 13.96
N ALA A 235 -7.60 -1.58 14.03
CA ALA A 235 -7.12 -2.58 14.99
C ALA A 235 -7.32 -2.12 16.44
N VAL A 236 -7.02 -0.85 16.74
CA VAL A 236 -7.25 -0.25 18.06
C VAL A 236 -8.73 -0.20 18.39
N ALA A 237 -9.61 0.18 17.45
CA ALA A 237 -11.05 0.18 17.66
C ALA A 237 -11.60 -1.21 17.95
N LEU A 238 -11.13 -2.23 17.24
CA LEU A 238 -11.49 -3.63 17.48
C LEU A 238 -11.01 -4.10 18.86
N ALA A 239 -9.77 -3.82 19.23
CA ALA A 239 -9.23 -4.15 20.54
C ALA A 239 -10.04 -3.49 21.68
N ARG A 240 -10.37 -2.19 21.55
CA ARG A 240 -11.22 -1.47 22.51
C ARG A 240 -12.62 -2.07 22.65
N ALA A 241 -13.23 -2.48 21.53
CA ALA A 241 -14.53 -3.14 21.56
C ALA A 241 -14.49 -4.46 22.36
N LEU A 242 -13.38 -5.19 22.25
CA LEU A 242 -13.15 -6.42 23.02
C LEU A 242 -12.89 -6.15 24.50
N GLU A 243 -12.04 -5.17 24.81
CA GLU A 243 -11.73 -4.79 26.19
C GLU A 243 -12.97 -4.34 26.97
N SER A 244 -13.95 -3.73 26.29
CA SER A 244 -15.22 -3.36 26.92
C SER A 244 -15.99 -4.56 27.47
N LYS A 245 -15.77 -5.77 26.95
CA LYS A 245 -16.33 -7.02 27.45
C LYS A 245 -15.56 -7.61 28.64
N ASP A 246 -14.26 -7.34 28.71
CA ASP A 246 -13.33 -7.97 29.67
C ASP A 246 -12.99 -7.05 30.85
N GLY A 247 -13.58 -5.85 30.90
CA GLY A 247 -13.36 -4.88 31.96
C GLY A 247 -12.01 -4.17 31.94
N HIS A 248 -11.26 -4.28 30.83
CA HIS A 248 -10.05 -3.52 30.62
C HIS A 248 -10.36 -2.11 30.09
N THR A 249 -9.47 -1.15 30.36
CA THR A 249 -9.66 0.22 29.92
C THR A 249 -9.02 0.44 28.55
N ALA A 250 -9.62 1.30 27.72
CA ALA A 250 -9.08 1.67 26.39
C ALA A 250 -7.61 2.15 26.41
N ALA A 251 -7.11 2.58 27.56
CA ALA A 251 -5.72 2.98 27.74
C ALA A 251 -4.75 1.77 27.87
N HIS A 252 -5.26 0.57 28.21
CA HIS A 252 -4.44 -0.63 28.36
C HIS A 252 -3.73 -1.00 27.07
N CYS A 253 -4.44 -1.19 25.98
CA CYS A 253 -3.84 -1.53 24.67
C CYS A 253 -2.74 -0.57 24.28
N GLU A 254 -2.94 0.73 24.46
CA GLU A 254 -1.95 1.74 24.07
C GLU A 254 -0.70 1.69 24.98
N ARG A 255 -0.87 1.51 26.29
CA ARG A 255 0.25 1.38 27.20
C ARG A 255 1.07 0.11 26.92
N VAL A 256 0.40 -1.05 26.82
CA VAL A 256 1.07 -2.33 26.55
C VAL A 256 1.81 -2.29 25.21
N ARG A 257 1.16 -1.75 24.16
CA ARG A 257 1.79 -1.55 22.86
C ARG A 257 3.07 -0.73 22.97
N ARG A 258 3.02 0.43 23.64
CA ARG A 258 4.20 1.31 23.78
C ARG A 258 5.30 0.66 24.60
N TYR A 259 4.98 -0.03 25.69
CA TYR A 259 5.98 -0.79 26.47
C TYR A 259 6.62 -1.88 25.62
N ALA A 260 5.83 -2.67 24.92
CA ALA A 260 6.32 -3.75 24.08
C ALA A 260 7.18 -3.21 22.92
N THR A 261 6.79 -2.09 22.30
CA THR A 261 7.59 -1.44 21.24
C THR A 261 8.91 -0.92 21.77
N GLU A 262 8.95 -0.28 22.94
CA GLU A 262 10.18 0.20 23.58
C GLU A 262 11.14 -0.94 23.90
N LEU A 263 10.63 -2.04 24.46
CA LEU A 263 11.43 -3.22 24.76
C LEU A 263 11.90 -3.93 23.48
N ALA A 264 11.06 -4.00 22.43
CA ALA A 264 11.42 -4.59 21.15
C ALA A 264 12.55 -3.79 20.48
N ALA A 265 12.45 -2.45 20.47
CA ALA A 265 13.50 -1.58 19.94
C ALA A 265 14.86 -1.80 20.63
N ALA A 266 14.84 -2.08 21.91
CA ALA A 266 16.05 -2.30 22.70
C ALA A 266 16.59 -3.73 22.59
N ALA A 267 15.71 -4.73 22.42
CA ALA A 267 16.09 -6.13 22.31
C ALA A 267 16.60 -6.50 20.91
N ASP A 268 15.87 -6.08 19.88
CA ASP A 268 16.17 -6.31 18.47
C ASP A 268 15.43 -5.28 17.60
N PRO A 269 16.11 -4.21 17.15
CA PRO A 269 15.50 -3.19 16.30
C PRO A 269 14.89 -3.72 14.99
N GLU A 270 15.37 -4.85 14.46
CA GLU A 270 14.83 -5.44 13.23
C GLU A 270 13.42 -5.98 13.42
N LEU A 271 13.02 -6.34 14.65
CA LEU A 271 11.64 -6.74 14.93
C LEU A 271 10.62 -5.67 14.54
N LEU A 272 10.96 -4.39 14.73
CA LEU A 272 10.07 -3.26 14.41
C LEU A 272 9.97 -2.98 12.92
N SER A 273 10.86 -3.51 12.10
CA SER A 273 10.76 -3.42 10.63
C SER A 273 9.55 -4.20 10.07
N GLN A 274 8.97 -5.08 10.89
CA GLN A 274 7.81 -5.90 10.52
C GLN A 274 6.51 -5.30 11.09
N PRO A 275 5.70 -4.64 10.28
CA PRO A 275 4.50 -3.92 10.74
C PRO A 275 3.48 -4.84 11.45
N GLY A 276 3.49 -6.14 11.15
CA GLY A 276 2.63 -7.13 11.79
C GLY A 276 2.86 -7.30 13.29
N LEU A 277 4.08 -7.04 13.80
CA LEU A 277 4.40 -7.20 15.20
C LEU A 277 3.54 -6.28 16.10
N GLU A 278 3.49 -5.01 15.78
CA GLU A 278 2.73 -4.02 16.55
C GLU A 278 1.23 -4.33 16.59
N TYR A 279 0.69 -4.81 15.47
CA TYR A 279 -0.70 -5.28 15.43
C TYR A 279 -0.92 -6.54 16.30
N GLY A 280 0.10 -7.41 16.39
CA GLY A 280 0.06 -8.55 17.31
C GLY A 280 -0.05 -8.09 18.77
N PHE A 281 0.66 -7.02 19.16
CA PHE A 281 0.54 -6.41 20.49
C PHE A 281 -0.88 -5.84 20.74
N ILE A 282 -1.45 -5.14 19.75
CA ILE A 282 -2.79 -4.55 19.86
C ILE A 282 -3.87 -5.64 19.93
N LEU A 283 -3.76 -6.69 19.13
CA LEU A 283 -4.80 -7.70 18.93
C LEU A 283 -4.52 -9.01 19.66
N HIS A 284 -3.61 -9.03 20.67
CA HIS A 284 -3.23 -10.25 21.39
C HIS A 284 -4.41 -11.05 21.89
N ASP A 285 -5.43 -10.37 22.36
CA ASP A 285 -6.64 -10.91 22.99
C ASP A 285 -7.83 -11.05 22.02
N VAL A 286 -7.65 -10.84 20.71
CA VAL A 286 -8.76 -10.86 19.73
C VAL A 286 -9.57 -12.15 19.76
N GLY A 287 -8.97 -13.27 20.11
CA GLY A 287 -9.64 -14.56 20.20
C GLY A 287 -10.68 -14.65 21.35
N LYS A 288 -10.70 -13.71 22.28
CA LYS A 288 -11.74 -13.61 23.31
C LYS A 288 -13.14 -13.35 22.73
N ILE A 289 -13.23 -12.91 21.47
CA ILE A 289 -14.51 -12.85 20.72
C ILE A 289 -15.21 -14.22 20.72
N GLY A 290 -14.44 -15.30 20.62
CA GLY A 290 -14.97 -16.67 20.60
C GLY A 290 -15.29 -17.24 21.99
N ILE A 291 -15.02 -16.52 23.07
CA ILE A 291 -15.27 -16.96 24.45
C ILE A 291 -16.65 -16.43 24.91
N PRO A 292 -17.53 -17.28 25.48
CA PRO A 292 -18.84 -16.86 25.99
C PRO A 292 -18.71 -15.79 27.09
N ASP A 293 -19.57 -14.77 27.04
CA ASP A 293 -19.62 -13.68 28.03
C ASP A 293 -19.81 -14.20 29.48
N ALA A 294 -20.53 -15.29 29.63
CA ALA A 294 -20.70 -15.95 30.93
C ALA A 294 -19.38 -16.44 31.56
N VAL A 295 -18.35 -16.68 30.77
CA VAL A 295 -17.01 -17.05 31.24
C VAL A 295 -16.16 -15.80 31.45
N LEU A 296 -16.19 -14.85 30.51
CA LEU A 296 -15.37 -13.61 30.55
C LEU A 296 -15.80 -12.71 31.72
N ALA A 297 -17.10 -12.51 31.91
CA ALA A 297 -17.68 -11.62 32.93
C ALA A 297 -18.06 -12.33 34.24
N LYS A 298 -17.62 -13.58 34.46
CA LYS A 298 -17.97 -14.35 35.65
C LYS A 298 -17.48 -13.70 36.93
N PRO A 299 -18.36 -13.33 37.86
CA PRO A 299 -17.96 -12.86 39.18
C PRO A 299 -17.45 -14.02 40.03
N GLY A 300 -16.14 -14.21 40.11
CA GLY A 300 -15.52 -15.24 40.94
C GLY A 300 -14.57 -16.18 40.17
N PRO A 301 -14.02 -17.21 40.81
CA PRO A 301 -13.06 -18.10 40.19
C PRO A 301 -13.69 -18.94 39.07
N LEU A 302 -12.94 -19.12 38.01
CA LEU A 302 -13.31 -20.02 36.91
C LEU A 302 -13.12 -21.49 37.35
N SER A 303 -14.07 -22.35 36.98
CA SER A 303 -13.89 -23.78 37.04
C SER A 303 -12.81 -24.25 36.07
N ASP A 304 -12.33 -25.48 36.24
CA ASP A 304 -11.29 -26.01 35.34
C ASP A 304 -11.73 -26.10 33.87
N ASN A 305 -13.01 -26.35 33.62
CA ASN A 305 -13.56 -26.35 32.25
C ASN A 305 -13.60 -24.94 31.67
N GLU A 306 -14.06 -23.96 32.41
CA GLU A 306 -14.10 -22.56 31.99
C GLU A 306 -12.69 -22.01 31.78
N ARG A 307 -11.75 -22.39 32.66
CA ARG A 307 -10.33 -22.03 32.52
C ARG A 307 -9.74 -22.61 31.22
N ARG A 308 -9.99 -23.91 30.95
CA ARG A 308 -9.55 -24.53 29.68
C ARG A 308 -10.15 -23.83 28.45
N LEU A 309 -11.44 -23.47 28.53
CA LEU A 309 -12.09 -22.73 27.46
C LEU A 309 -11.45 -21.35 27.25
N LEU A 310 -11.21 -20.59 28.32
CA LEU A 310 -10.53 -19.30 28.24
C LEU A 310 -9.13 -19.44 27.63
N GLN A 311 -8.40 -20.49 27.98
CA GLN A 311 -7.06 -20.76 27.44
C GLN A 311 -7.02 -21.10 25.94
N THR A 312 -8.17 -21.22 25.27
CA THR A 312 -8.23 -21.40 23.82
C THR A 312 -8.15 -20.09 23.04
N HIS A 313 -8.33 -18.91 23.69
CA HIS A 313 -8.37 -17.63 22.98
C HIS A 313 -7.09 -17.32 22.16
N PRO A 314 -5.85 -17.71 22.55
CA PRO A 314 -4.70 -17.47 21.70
C PRO A 314 -4.77 -18.24 20.37
N LEU A 315 -5.29 -19.47 20.41
CA LEU A 315 -5.50 -20.28 19.20
C LEU A 315 -6.59 -19.68 18.31
N LEU A 316 -7.72 -19.30 18.90
CA LEU A 316 -8.82 -18.66 18.18
C LEU A 316 -8.38 -17.33 17.59
N GLY A 317 -7.64 -16.52 18.35
CA GLY A 317 -7.07 -15.26 17.87
C GLY A 317 -6.16 -15.46 16.68
N GLN A 318 -5.22 -16.41 16.76
CA GLN A 318 -4.34 -16.73 15.64
C GLN A 318 -5.13 -17.16 14.40
N GLN A 319 -6.17 -17.98 14.55
CA GLN A 319 -7.02 -18.39 13.43
C GLN A 319 -7.74 -17.20 12.79
N MET A 320 -8.28 -16.28 13.60
CA MET A 320 -8.98 -15.09 13.11
C MET A 320 -8.08 -14.16 12.30
N ILE A 321 -6.88 -13.86 12.82
CA ILE A 321 -5.99 -12.90 12.19
C ILE A 321 -5.07 -13.51 11.12
N GLY A 322 -4.88 -14.84 11.13
CA GLY A 322 -3.94 -15.54 10.26
C GLY A 322 -4.26 -15.42 8.76
N GLN A 323 -5.49 -15.07 8.41
CA GLN A 323 -5.91 -14.79 7.03
C GLN A 323 -5.46 -13.41 6.53
N ALA A 324 -5.26 -12.44 7.42
CA ALA A 324 -4.86 -11.09 7.07
C ALA A 324 -3.36 -11.05 6.75
N ALA A 325 -3.00 -10.66 5.52
CA ALA A 325 -1.61 -10.66 5.05
C ALA A 325 -0.67 -9.80 5.94
N LEU A 326 -1.18 -8.68 6.47
CA LEU A 326 -0.44 -7.76 7.33
C LEU A 326 -0.13 -8.33 8.72
N LEU A 327 -0.92 -9.31 9.20
CA LEU A 327 -0.83 -9.88 10.53
C LEU A 327 -0.12 -11.25 10.56
N ARG A 328 0.23 -11.78 9.37
CA ARG A 328 0.99 -13.02 9.26
C ARG A 328 2.40 -12.86 9.82
N GLY A 329 2.99 -13.94 10.29
CA GLY A 329 4.34 -13.95 10.85
C GLY A 329 4.34 -13.45 12.30
N ARG A 330 5.20 -12.50 12.63
CA ARG A 330 5.47 -12.08 14.02
C ARG A 330 4.25 -11.63 14.82
N GLY A 331 3.29 -10.95 14.19
CA GLY A 331 2.05 -10.56 14.88
C GLY A 331 1.20 -11.77 15.28
N SER A 332 1.04 -12.72 14.36
CA SER A 332 0.33 -13.97 14.62
C SER A 332 1.01 -14.83 15.68
N GLU A 333 2.35 -14.84 15.70
CA GLU A 333 3.15 -15.51 16.74
C GLU A 333 2.91 -14.92 18.13
N VAL A 334 2.84 -13.59 18.24
CA VAL A 334 2.51 -12.91 19.50
C VAL A 334 1.13 -13.31 19.98
N VAL A 335 0.10 -13.22 19.12
CA VAL A 335 -1.27 -13.57 19.49
C VAL A 335 -1.37 -15.03 19.97
N ARG A 336 -0.65 -15.96 19.34
CA ARG A 336 -0.64 -17.36 19.75
C ARG A 336 0.07 -17.58 21.07
N SER A 337 1.21 -16.90 21.30
CA SER A 337 2.18 -17.32 22.33
C SER A 337 2.32 -16.32 23.49
N HIS A 338 1.48 -15.27 23.59
CA HIS A 338 1.60 -14.24 24.63
C HIS A 338 1.36 -14.75 26.06
N HIS A 339 0.79 -15.93 26.21
CA HIS A 339 0.62 -16.60 27.50
C HIS A 339 1.61 -17.75 27.74
N GLU A 340 2.60 -17.91 26.85
CA GLU A 340 3.70 -18.84 27.11
C GLU A 340 4.60 -18.29 28.20
N ARG A 341 5.27 -19.19 28.92
CA ARG A 341 6.13 -18.88 30.06
C ARG A 341 7.51 -19.45 29.83
N TRP A 342 8.52 -18.73 30.25
CA TRP A 342 9.91 -19.16 30.14
C TRP A 342 10.17 -20.57 30.66
N ASP A 343 9.48 -20.96 31.74
CA ASP A 343 9.58 -22.28 32.38
C ASP A 343 8.78 -23.41 31.69
N GLY A 344 8.12 -23.14 30.57
CA GLY A 344 7.30 -24.10 29.82
C GLY A 344 5.97 -24.46 30.47
N LYS A 345 5.53 -23.71 31.48
CA LYS A 345 4.24 -23.95 32.17
C LYS A 345 3.13 -23.04 31.62
N GLY A 346 3.37 -22.38 30.47
CA GLY A 346 2.44 -21.55 29.77
C GLY A 346 1.41 -22.33 28.93
N TYR A 347 0.71 -21.62 28.07
CA TYR A 347 -0.24 -22.16 27.10
C TYR A 347 -0.26 -21.28 25.84
N PRO A 348 -0.69 -21.79 24.68
CA PRO A 348 -1.33 -23.08 24.42
C PRO A 348 -0.37 -24.24 24.15
N ASP A 349 0.87 -23.97 23.69
CA ASP A 349 1.80 -24.97 23.16
C ASP A 349 2.82 -25.47 24.21
N ARG A 350 2.90 -24.80 25.35
CA ARG A 350 3.89 -25.06 26.41
C ARG A 350 5.33 -24.91 25.94
N LEU A 351 5.55 -23.89 25.11
CA LEU A 351 6.88 -23.54 24.67
C LEU A 351 7.73 -23.07 25.87
N ALA A 352 9.03 -23.33 25.80
CA ALA A 352 9.95 -22.95 26.87
C ALA A 352 11.15 -22.17 26.29
N ARG A 353 11.65 -21.22 27.06
CA ARG A 353 12.87 -20.47 26.74
C ARG A 353 12.81 -19.83 25.34
N ASP A 354 13.84 -20.07 24.53
CA ASP A 354 14.00 -19.47 23.20
C ASP A 354 13.06 -20.05 22.14
N ASP A 355 12.37 -21.16 22.43
CA ASP A 355 11.29 -21.66 21.56
C ASP A 355 10.08 -20.71 21.55
N ILE A 356 9.93 -19.86 22.59
CA ILE A 356 8.90 -18.83 22.64
C ILE A 356 9.35 -17.68 21.70
N PRO A 357 8.52 -17.27 20.73
CA PRO A 357 8.84 -16.13 19.87
C PRO A 357 9.23 -14.88 20.66
N LEU A 358 10.30 -14.20 20.26
CA LEU A 358 10.84 -13.04 20.99
C LEU A 358 9.77 -11.97 21.23
N GLY A 359 8.92 -11.67 20.23
CA GLY A 359 7.81 -10.72 20.37
C GLY A 359 6.81 -11.11 21.47
N ALA A 360 6.53 -12.41 21.64
CA ALA A 360 5.65 -12.91 22.71
C ALA A 360 6.31 -12.82 24.10
N ARG A 361 7.63 -13.11 24.20
CA ARG A 361 8.38 -12.93 25.46
C ARG A 361 8.39 -11.46 25.91
N ILE A 362 8.60 -10.54 24.97
CA ILE A 362 8.54 -9.08 25.23
C ILE A 362 7.15 -8.67 25.66
N PHE A 363 6.13 -9.14 24.93
CA PHE A 363 4.74 -8.80 25.21
C PHE A 363 4.29 -9.25 26.61
N ALA A 364 4.66 -10.45 27.03
CA ALA A 364 4.33 -10.99 28.36
C ALA A 364 4.82 -10.09 29.50
N ILE A 365 5.99 -9.47 29.36
CA ILE A 365 6.51 -8.49 30.32
C ILE A 365 5.70 -7.20 30.27
N ALA A 366 5.45 -6.67 29.06
CA ALA A 366 4.73 -5.41 28.86
C ALA A 366 3.30 -5.49 29.40
N ASP A 367 2.58 -6.58 29.13
CA ASP A 367 1.23 -6.84 29.65
C ASP A 367 1.23 -6.96 31.17
N THR A 368 2.19 -7.69 31.74
CA THR A 368 2.32 -7.82 33.18
C THR A 368 2.62 -6.49 33.87
N LEU A 369 3.50 -5.66 33.28
CA LEU A 369 3.82 -4.32 33.78
C LEU A 369 2.55 -3.46 33.85
N ASP A 370 1.77 -3.44 32.79
CA ASP A 370 0.48 -2.73 32.77
C ASP A 370 -0.53 -3.33 33.73
N ALA A 371 -0.63 -4.66 33.77
CA ALA A 371 -1.55 -5.34 34.67
C ALA A 371 -1.27 -5.01 36.13
N ILE A 372 -0.03 -4.81 36.54
CA ILE A 372 0.33 -4.47 37.93
C ILE A 372 0.08 -2.99 38.23
N THR A 373 0.40 -2.11 37.28
CA THR A 373 0.37 -0.66 37.47
C THR A 373 -0.97 -0.01 37.14
N SER A 374 -1.96 -0.79 36.67
CA SER A 374 -3.31 -0.29 36.31
C SER A 374 -4.38 -0.78 37.29
N ASN A 375 -5.39 0.07 37.53
CA ASN A 375 -6.58 -0.32 38.27
C ASN A 375 -7.41 -1.31 37.44
N ARG A 376 -7.86 -2.40 38.08
CA ARG A 376 -8.81 -3.38 37.52
C ARG A 376 -10.06 -3.48 38.42
N PRO A 377 -11.21 -3.93 37.91
CA PRO A 377 -12.45 -3.97 38.71
C PRO A 377 -12.29 -4.65 40.07
N TYR A 378 -11.35 -5.57 40.19
CA TYR A 378 -11.12 -6.38 41.38
C TYR A 378 -9.78 -6.14 42.07
N ARG A 379 -8.95 -5.18 41.57
CA ARG A 379 -7.60 -4.94 42.08
C ARG A 379 -7.16 -3.49 41.88
N VAL A 380 -6.74 -2.85 42.98
CA VAL A 380 -6.09 -1.53 42.91
C VAL A 380 -4.70 -1.64 42.32
N ALA A 381 -4.29 -0.63 41.52
CA ALA A 381 -2.97 -0.50 40.97
C ALA A 381 -1.90 -0.56 42.08
N ARG A 382 -0.78 -1.21 41.79
CA ARG A 382 0.41 -1.22 42.67
C ARG A 382 1.41 -0.19 42.11
N SER A 383 2.38 0.18 42.96
CA SER A 383 3.40 1.15 42.54
C SER A 383 4.31 0.59 41.43
N TRP A 384 4.94 1.50 40.73
CA TRP A 384 5.93 1.14 39.70
C TRP A 384 7.02 0.23 40.24
N GLU A 385 7.58 0.59 41.40
CA GLU A 385 8.66 -0.15 42.08
C GLU A 385 8.21 -1.57 42.41
N GLN A 386 6.95 -1.74 42.82
CA GLN A 386 6.37 -3.07 43.10
C GLN A 386 6.21 -3.89 41.82
N ALA A 387 5.89 -3.25 40.68
CA ALA A 387 5.79 -3.93 39.41
C ALA A 387 7.17 -4.43 38.92
N ILE A 388 8.18 -3.57 39.00
CA ILE A 388 9.55 -3.95 38.64
C ILE A 388 10.11 -5.07 39.54
N ALA A 389 9.83 -5.01 40.86
CA ALA A 389 10.21 -6.06 41.79
C ALA A 389 9.55 -7.40 41.46
N GLU A 390 8.26 -7.40 41.15
CA GLU A 390 7.49 -8.59 40.76
C GLU A 390 8.05 -9.22 39.48
N ILE A 391 8.24 -8.41 38.41
CA ILE A 391 8.80 -8.89 37.15
C ILE A 391 10.18 -9.49 37.38
N THR A 392 11.01 -8.81 38.20
CA THR A 392 12.35 -9.30 38.55
C THR A 392 12.33 -10.62 39.31
N ALA A 393 11.41 -10.78 40.25
CA ALA A 393 11.30 -12.02 41.06
C ALA A 393 10.90 -13.24 40.21
N HIS A 394 10.26 -13.00 39.06
CA HIS A 394 9.82 -14.06 38.14
C HIS A 394 10.76 -14.27 36.93
N ALA A 395 11.95 -13.65 36.93
CA ALA A 395 12.99 -13.94 35.94
C ALA A 395 13.39 -15.43 35.97
N GLY A 396 13.49 -16.03 34.79
CA GLY A 396 13.83 -17.46 34.64
C GLY A 396 12.67 -18.42 34.92
N THR A 397 11.49 -17.90 35.33
CA THR A 397 10.29 -18.70 35.54
C THR A 397 9.16 -18.24 34.57
N GLN A 398 8.55 -17.12 34.83
CA GLN A 398 7.55 -16.57 33.92
C GLN A 398 8.20 -15.82 32.76
N PHE A 399 9.24 -15.06 33.03
CA PHE A 399 9.87 -14.14 32.08
C PHE A 399 11.28 -14.57 31.69
N ASP A 400 11.66 -14.20 30.48
CA ASP A 400 13.02 -14.28 29.95
C ASP A 400 13.97 -13.43 30.83
N PRO A 401 14.99 -14.02 31.46
CA PRO A 401 15.91 -13.28 32.34
C PRO A 401 16.72 -12.20 31.62
N GLY A 402 17.02 -12.38 30.32
CA GLY A 402 17.66 -11.35 29.49
C GLY A 402 16.77 -10.13 29.29
N LEU A 403 15.50 -10.35 28.96
CA LEU A 403 14.53 -9.27 28.81
C LEU A 403 14.20 -8.57 30.13
N VAL A 404 14.20 -9.29 31.26
CA VAL A 404 14.05 -8.65 32.59
C VAL A 404 15.25 -7.75 32.90
N GLY A 405 16.47 -8.12 32.48
CA GLY A 405 17.62 -7.23 32.54
C GLY A 405 17.39 -5.94 31.75
N LEU A 406 16.89 -6.08 30.53
CA LEU A 406 16.58 -4.97 29.64
C LEU A 406 15.51 -4.02 30.20
N VAL A 407 14.49 -4.54 30.91
CA VAL A 407 13.48 -3.68 31.59
C VAL A 407 14.13 -2.72 32.56
N ARG A 408 15.18 -3.17 33.31
CA ARG A 408 15.89 -2.31 34.24
C ARG A 408 16.75 -1.26 33.52
N GLU A 409 17.39 -1.64 32.43
CA GLU A 409 18.18 -0.70 31.62
C GLU A 409 17.29 0.36 30.95
N ARG A 410 16.05 0.01 30.62
CA ARG A 410 15.08 0.87 29.95
C ARG A 410 14.00 1.41 30.89
N GLU A 411 14.23 1.38 32.20
CA GLU A 411 13.22 1.77 33.20
C GLU A 411 12.72 3.20 32.99
N GLU A 412 13.60 4.15 32.72
CA GLU A 412 13.22 5.56 32.56
C GLU A 412 12.30 5.81 31.32
N PRO A 413 12.61 5.30 30.12
CA PRO A 413 11.68 5.35 28.99
C PRO A 413 10.32 4.69 29.27
N LEU A 414 10.30 3.52 29.90
CA LEU A 414 9.08 2.81 30.25
C LEU A 414 8.25 3.59 31.27
N ARG A 415 8.90 4.16 32.27
CA ARG A 415 8.26 5.00 33.32
C ARG A 415 7.68 6.28 32.73
N ARG A 416 8.31 6.87 31.73
CA ARG A 416 7.77 8.03 31.00
C ARG A 416 6.47 7.67 30.29
N ILE A 417 6.42 6.53 29.59
CA ILE A 417 5.20 6.03 28.95
C ILE A 417 4.07 5.87 29.98
N TYR A 418 4.38 5.32 31.17
CA TYR A 418 3.43 5.16 32.25
C TYR A 418 2.80 6.50 32.65
N TYR A 419 3.61 7.52 32.94
CA TYR A 419 3.11 8.83 33.38
C TYR A 419 2.33 9.56 32.27
N GLU A 420 2.80 9.53 31.02
CA GLU A 420 2.11 10.15 29.90
C GLU A 420 0.69 9.61 29.68
N LEU A 421 0.50 8.31 29.87
CA LEU A 421 -0.79 7.65 29.61
C LEU A 421 -1.64 7.39 30.87
N SER A 422 -1.11 7.70 32.07
CA SER A 422 -1.88 7.63 33.31
C SER A 422 -2.46 9.00 33.69
N ALA A 423 -2.01 10.09 33.08
CA ALA A 423 -2.47 11.47 33.35
C ALA A 423 -3.73 11.85 32.52
N ASN A 424 -4.17 11.00 31.62
CA ASN A 424 -5.38 11.15 30.82
C ASN A 424 -6.44 10.11 31.24
#